data_5b55c0b77cb717abd8fec98dd0dd094c
#
_entry.id   5b55c0b77cb717abd8fec98dd0dd094c
#
_cell.length_a   1.000
_cell.length_b   1.000
_cell.length_c   1.000
_cell.angle_alpha   90.00
_cell.angle_beta   90.00
_cell.angle_gamma   90.00
#
_symmetry.space_group_name_H-M   'P 1'
#
loop_
_entity.id
_entity.type
_entity.pdbx_description
1 polymer ?
#
loop_
_entity_poly.entity_id
_entity_poly.type
_entity_poly.pdbx_seq_one_letter_code
_entity_poly.pdbx_strand_id
1 'polypeptide(L)'
;MGGPLLSNTASDTVFRPLAGPEELGLFQQLSYVLDHEVEDDLTTGRRTPQWMWVALRGDRVLARVSWWTRTKGEAPQALDFFDVDDALPAAERHEIGLRLLETATAAVVPEGTERPEYGRFLPGDWREDPAAREVVETRLNIMAASGATPLVERLRLEWRPGTPLAEPSTRLRFRPATDREELISLMALVVEGSLDEHTREELLTMTPRQSAELMYEEEFETFTTPREWWRIAELEEGGEPVGFVIPARNSYNPVIAYLGVLPAHRGRGYIDDILAEGTRVLAEQDVPRIRAATDLPNVPMANAFARAGYVVFERAINMVWK
;
A
#
# COMPACT_ATOMS: atom_id res chain seq x y z
N MET A 1 -4.61 25.37 53.10
CA MET A 1 -5.29 24.51 52.11
C MET A 1 -4.70 24.86 50.76
N GLY A 2 -3.69 24.07 50.33
CA GLY A 2 -3.06 24.21 49.01
C GLY A 2 -3.77 23.27 48.05
N GLY A 3 -4.44 23.82 47.06
CA GLY A 3 -4.98 23.03 45.94
C GLY A 3 -3.86 22.42 45.09
N PRO A 4 -4.05 21.27 44.46
CA PRO A 4 -3.02 20.70 43.62
C PRO A 4 -2.83 21.58 42.39
N LEU A 5 -1.56 22.02 42.18
CA LEU A 5 -1.12 22.61 40.92
C LEU A 5 -1.32 21.57 39.81
N LEU A 6 -2.31 21.78 38.95
CA LEU A 6 -2.39 21.10 37.70
C LEU A 6 -1.12 21.48 36.89
N SER A 7 -0.15 20.58 36.86
CA SER A 7 1.05 20.75 36.04
C SER A 7 0.59 20.76 34.56
N ASN A 8 0.85 21.86 33.89
CA ASN A 8 0.59 22.09 32.48
C ASN A 8 1.61 21.25 31.66
N THR A 9 1.39 19.94 31.56
CA THR A 9 2.31 18.98 30.95
C THR A 9 2.41 19.09 29.42
N ALA A 10 1.54 19.90 28.79
CA ALA A 10 1.59 20.17 27.35
C ALA A 10 2.69 21.15 26.95
N SER A 11 3.31 21.84 27.90
CA SER A 11 4.26 22.97 27.66
C SER A 11 5.64 22.52 27.16
N ASP A 12 6.07 21.27 27.36
CA ASP A 12 7.45 20.84 27.09
C ASP A 12 7.60 19.88 25.90
N THR A 13 6.58 19.73 25.07
CA THR A 13 6.65 18.85 23.89
C THR A 13 7.16 19.61 22.67
N VAL A 14 8.27 19.15 22.11
CA VAL A 14 8.90 19.70 20.89
C VAL A 14 8.47 18.90 19.69
N PHE A 15 8.01 19.58 18.64
CA PHE A 15 7.63 19.00 17.35
C PHE A 15 8.67 19.44 16.31
N ARG A 16 9.40 18.49 15.72
CA ARG A 16 10.44 18.79 14.75
C ARG A 16 10.70 17.64 13.77
N PRO A 17 11.27 17.90 12.58
CA PRO A 17 11.83 16.84 11.75
C PRO A 17 13.09 16.26 12.42
N LEU A 18 13.57 15.11 11.92
CA LEU A 18 14.89 14.60 12.25
C LEU A 18 15.97 15.57 11.77
N ALA A 19 17.03 15.73 12.54
CA ALA A 19 18.18 16.55 12.17
C ALA A 19 18.98 15.91 11.02
N GLY A 20 19.05 14.60 10.99
CA GLY A 20 19.74 13.81 9.97
C GLY A 20 19.50 12.31 10.12
N PRO A 21 20.09 11.49 9.22
CA PRO A 21 19.96 10.02 9.28
C PRO A 21 20.49 9.42 10.60
N GLU A 22 21.40 10.08 11.28
CA GLU A 22 21.95 9.68 12.59
C GLU A 22 20.90 9.63 13.69
N GLU A 23 19.77 10.32 13.54
CA GLU A 23 18.65 10.26 14.48
C GLU A 23 17.64 9.12 14.16
N LEU A 24 17.95 8.20 13.24
CA LEU A 24 17.05 7.09 12.91
C LEU A 24 16.67 6.28 14.17
N GLY A 25 17.62 6.04 15.08
CA GLY A 25 17.35 5.34 16.35
C GLY A 25 16.36 6.07 17.25
N LEU A 26 16.28 7.41 17.17
CA LEU A 26 15.26 8.20 17.86
C LEU A 26 13.89 7.95 17.23
N PHE A 27 13.78 8.01 15.91
CA PHE A 27 12.53 7.74 15.18
C PHE A 27 11.98 6.35 15.47
N GLN A 28 12.84 5.34 15.60
CA GLN A 28 12.51 3.94 15.84
C GLN A 28 12.21 3.59 17.31
N GLN A 29 12.14 4.56 18.24
CA GLN A 29 11.65 4.29 19.61
C GLN A 29 10.21 3.81 19.64
N LEU A 30 9.38 4.17 18.67
CA LEU A 30 8.06 3.58 18.45
C LEU A 30 8.17 2.53 17.33
N SER A 31 7.56 1.35 17.54
CA SER A 31 7.69 0.24 16.59
C SER A 31 6.56 0.22 15.57
N TYR A 32 6.95 -0.08 14.32
CA TYR A 32 6.01 -0.35 13.24
C TYR A 32 6.60 -1.37 12.25
N VAL A 33 5.75 -2.09 11.54
CA VAL A 33 6.14 -3.17 10.63
C VAL A 33 7.10 -2.74 9.52
N LEU A 34 7.10 -1.47 9.12
CA LEU A 34 7.98 -0.90 8.09
C LEU A 34 9.33 -0.38 8.62
N ASP A 35 9.62 -0.46 9.91
CA ASP A 35 10.88 0.08 10.47
C ASP A 35 12.14 -0.50 9.80
N HIS A 36 12.05 -1.72 9.28
CA HIS A 36 13.16 -2.40 8.60
C HIS A 36 13.44 -1.85 7.18
N GLU A 37 12.55 -1.05 6.60
CA GLU A 37 12.71 -0.46 5.26
C GLU A 37 13.32 0.95 5.31
N VAL A 38 13.24 1.63 6.47
CA VAL A 38 13.53 3.07 6.60
C VAL A 38 14.98 3.41 6.27
N GLU A 39 15.95 2.57 6.66
CA GLU A 39 17.38 2.81 6.38
C GLU A 39 17.67 2.76 4.88
N ASP A 40 17.09 1.80 4.17
CA ASP A 40 17.20 1.69 2.71
C ASP A 40 16.48 2.84 2.01
N ASP A 41 15.30 3.22 2.48
CA ASP A 41 14.54 4.34 1.96
C ASP A 41 15.31 5.67 2.09
N LEU A 42 15.98 5.91 3.21
CA LEU A 42 16.85 7.07 3.40
C LEU A 42 18.05 7.03 2.44
N THR A 43 18.68 5.87 2.27
CA THR A 43 19.84 5.70 1.39
C THR A 43 19.47 5.90 -0.08
N THR A 44 18.33 5.38 -0.50
CA THR A 44 17.84 5.47 -1.88
C THR A 44 17.11 6.78 -2.18
N GLY A 45 16.82 7.58 -1.14
CA GLY A 45 16.14 8.87 -1.26
C GLY A 45 14.63 8.78 -1.45
N ARG A 46 14.02 7.63 -1.13
CA ARG A 46 12.55 7.49 -1.04
C ARG A 46 11.97 8.15 0.22
N ARG A 47 12.84 8.42 1.21
CA ARG A 47 12.57 9.26 2.39
C ARG A 47 13.68 10.27 2.59
N THR A 48 13.36 11.33 3.30
CA THR A 48 14.36 12.30 3.76
C THR A 48 14.14 12.60 5.25
N PRO A 49 15.17 12.98 6.01
CA PRO A 49 14.98 13.37 7.40
C PRO A 49 13.95 14.50 7.59
N GLN A 50 13.82 15.40 6.61
CA GLN A 50 12.86 16.51 6.61
C GLN A 50 11.40 16.03 6.53
N TRP A 51 11.16 14.81 6.03
CA TRP A 51 9.84 14.19 5.96
C TRP A 51 9.54 13.28 7.17
N MET A 52 10.50 13.13 8.08
CA MET A 52 10.39 12.28 9.25
C MET A 52 10.31 13.15 10.50
N TRP A 53 9.14 13.28 11.08
CA TRP A 53 8.86 14.17 12.20
C TRP A 53 8.60 13.40 13.49
N VAL A 54 8.99 14.00 14.61
CA VAL A 54 8.78 13.44 15.95
C VAL A 54 8.22 14.50 16.90
N ALA A 55 7.40 14.03 17.84
CA ALA A 55 7.01 14.79 19.03
C ALA A 55 7.84 14.27 20.21
N LEU A 56 8.61 15.13 20.84
CA LEU A 56 9.59 14.79 21.87
C LEU A 56 9.29 15.44 23.20
N ARG A 57 9.49 14.68 24.28
CA ARG A 57 9.58 15.23 25.66
C ARG A 57 10.90 14.77 26.25
N GLY A 58 11.88 15.67 26.30
CA GLY A 58 13.28 15.29 26.50
C GLY A 58 13.73 14.36 25.38
N ASP A 59 14.25 13.19 25.73
CA ASP A 59 14.73 12.17 24.77
C ASP A 59 13.68 11.10 24.41
N ARG A 60 12.44 11.23 24.93
CA ARG A 60 11.36 10.28 24.67
C ARG A 60 10.53 10.72 23.49
N VAL A 61 10.34 9.84 22.51
CA VAL A 61 9.40 10.01 21.41
C VAL A 61 7.99 9.69 21.88
N LEU A 62 7.08 10.65 21.74
CA LEU A 62 5.66 10.53 22.08
C LEU A 62 4.78 10.25 20.85
N ALA A 63 5.23 10.71 19.68
CA ALA A 63 4.59 10.42 18.39
C ALA A 63 5.61 10.61 17.28
N ARG A 64 5.37 9.93 16.14
CA ARG A 64 6.14 10.07 14.91
C ARG A 64 5.25 10.04 13.69
N VAL A 65 5.70 10.70 12.63
CA VAL A 65 5.05 10.70 11.31
C VAL A 65 6.10 10.77 10.23
N SER A 66 5.88 10.08 9.10
CA SER A 66 6.76 10.17 7.94
C SER A 66 6.01 9.97 6.64
N TRP A 67 6.56 10.58 5.59
CA TRP A 67 6.13 10.44 4.20
C TRP A 67 7.14 9.66 3.38
N TRP A 68 6.65 9.11 2.29
CA TRP A 68 7.39 8.28 1.35
C TRP A 68 7.13 8.72 -0.10
N THR A 69 8.10 8.51 -0.97
CA THR A 69 7.96 8.64 -2.43
C THR A 69 8.55 7.42 -3.13
N ARG A 70 8.03 7.10 -4.31
CA ARG A 70 8.55 5.99 -5.13
C ARG A 70 9.90 6.34 -5.73
N THR A 71 10.06 7.56 -6.20
CA THR A 71 11.24 8.03 -6.92
C THR A 71 11.92 9.17 -6.18
N LYS A 72 13.24 9.08 -6.04
CA LYS A 72 14.06 10.12 -5.43
C LYS A 72 13.86 11.47 -6.12
N GLY A 73 13.59 12.49 -5.30
CA GLY A 73 13.45 13.89 -5.76
C GLY A 73 12.03 14.27 -6.15
N GLU A 74 11.09 13.35 -6.13
CA GLU A 74 9.66 13.64 -6.26
C GLU A 74 9.06 14.11 -4.94
N ALA A 75 7.88 14.72 -5.02
CA ALA A 75 7.08 15.09 -3.86
C ALA A 75 6.63 13.85 -3.07
N PRO A 76 6.26 14.00 -1.77
CA PRO A 76 5.70 12.92 -0.99
C PRO A 76 4.44 12.35 -1.65
N GLN A 77 4.37 11.02 -1.80
CA GLN A 77 3.25 10.32 -2.44
C GLN A 77 2.38 9.55 -1.44
N ALA A 78 2.95 9.17 -0.29
CA ALA A 78 2.21 8.49 0.76
C ALA A 78 2.64 8.97 2.14
N LEU A 79 1.70 9.04 3.08
CA LEU A 79 1.92 9.10 4.51
C LEU A 79 1.77 7.69 5.06
N ASP A 80 2.86 7.00 5.36
CA ASP A 80 2.86 5.57 5.72
C ASP A 80 3.37 5.27 7.13
N PHE A 81 3.93 6.27 7.81
CA PHE A 81 4.22 6.22 9.25
C PHE A 81 3.40 7.25 10.00
N PHE A 82 2.60 6.78 10.93
CA PHE A 82 1.99 7.59 11.97
C PHE A 82 1.80 6.73 13.21
N ASP A 83 2.59 6.99 14.23
CA ASP A 83 2.51 6.31 15.52
C ASP A 83 2.46 7.31 16.67
N VAL A 84 1.77 6.91 17.73
CA VAL A 84 1.75 7.59 19.01
C VAL A 84 2.11 6.59 20.11
N ASP A 85 2.72 7.08 21.19
CA ASP A 85 3.07 6.24 22.34
C ASP A 85 1.80 5.76 23.07
N ASP A 86 1.49 4.47 22.95
CA ASP A 86 0.28 3.86 23.50
C ASP A 86 0.27 3.85 25.04
N ALA A 87 1.40 4.12 25.71
CA ALA A 87 1.46 4.29 27.17
C ALA A 87 0.94 5.66 27.64
N LEU A 88 0.71 6.62 26.75
CA LEU A 88 0.13 7.91 27.10
C LEU A 88 -1.37 7.79 27.43
N PRO A 89 -1.90 8.67 28.31
CA PRO A 89 -3.33 8.83 28.47
C PRO A 89 -4.04 9.13 27.14
N ALA A 90 -5.22 8.59 26.90
CA ALA A 90 -5.91 8.68 25.61
C ALA A 90 -6.09 10.11 25.10
N ALA A 91 -6.46 11.05 25.98
CA ALA A 91 -6.61 12.47 25.60
C ALA A 91 -5.28 13.11 25.17
N GLU A 92 -4.21 12.85 25.91
CA GLU A 92 -2.86 13.35 25.59
C GLU A 92 -2.32 12.74 24.30
N ARG A 93 -2.51 11.43 24.11
CA ARG A 93 -2.17 10.68 22.91
C ARG A 93 -2.82 11.27 21.67
N HIS A 94 -4.12 11.59 21.76
CA HIS A 94 -4.87 12.22 20.68
C HIS A 94 -4.37 13.65 20.39
N GLU A 95 -4.19 14.49 21.41
CA GLU A 95 -3.74 15.88 21.26
C GLU A 95 -2.35 15.95 20.61
N ILE A 96 -1.38 15.18 21.13
CA ILE A 96 0.00 15.15 20.62
C ILE A 96 0.03 14.61 19.19
N GLY A 97 -0.68 13.51 18.92
CA GLY A 97 -0.73 12.91 17.59
C GLY A 97 -1.32 13.87 16.55
N LEU A 98 -2.45 14.48 16.86
CA LEU A 98 -3.10 15.43 15.94
C LEU A 98 -2.20 16.66 15.69
N ARG A 99 -1.63 17.24 16.74
CA ARG A 99 -0.74 18.39 16.62
C ARG A 99 0.53 18.07 15.83
N LEU A 100 1.13 16.90 16.03
CA LEU A 100 2.27 16.45 15.21
C LEU A 100 1.88 16.34 13.75
N LEU A 101 0.77 15.65 13.45
CA LEU A 101 0.28 15.44 12.10
C LEU A 101 0.04 16.78 11.37
N GLU A 102 -0.65 17.72 12.00
CA GLU A 102 -0.94 19.03 11.42
C GLU A 102 0.34 19.86 11.20
N THR A 103 1.23 19.90 12.21
CA THR A 103 2.48 20.66 12.12
C THR A 103 3.39 20.13 11.03
N ALA A 104 3.56 18.81 10.97
CA ALA A 104 4.42 18.16 10.00
C ALA A 104 3.83 18.26 8.59
N THR A 105 2.51 18.07 8.44
CA THR A 105 1.83 18.21 7.12
C THR A 105 2.02 19.63 6.57
N ALA A 106 1.84 20.65 7.38
CA ALA A 106 2.04 22.05 6.95
C ALA A 106 3.49 22.36 6.51
N ALA A 107 4.47 21.58 7.02
CA ALA A 107 5.88 21.76 6.67
C ALA A 107 6.30 20.91 5.45
N VAL A 108 5.68 19.75 5.23
CA VAL A 108 6.11 18.75 4.24
C VAL A 108 5.28 18.83 2.96
N VAL A 109 3.98 19.08 3.08
CA VAL A 109 3.05 19.10 1.93
C VAL A 109 2.90 20.54 1.44
N PRO A 110 3.24 20.86 0.18
CA PRO A 110 3.11 22.22 -0.33
C PRO A 110 1.67 22.73 -0.26
N GLU A 111 1.52 24.01 0.06
CA GLU A 111 0.20 24.65 0.10
C GLU A 111 -0.52 24.58 -1.26
N GLY A 112 -1.80 24.21 -1.24
CA GLY A 112 -2.61 24.09 -2.45
C GLY A 112 -2.41 22.78 -3.22
N THR A 113 -1.60 21.84 -2.73
CA THR A 113 -1.50 20.48 -3.27
C THR A 113 -2.39 19.52 -2.48
N GLU A 114 -2.80 18.43 -3.12
CA GLU A 114 -3.50 17.34 -2.44
C GLU A 114 -2.60 16.72 -1.37
N ARG A 115 -3.18 16.38 -0.22
CA ARG A 115 -2.45 15.65 0.82
C ARG A 115 -2.21 14.23 0.36
N PRO A 116 -0.97 13.69 0.51
CA PRO A 116 -0.69 12.29 0.26
C PRO A 116 -1.61 11.38 1.07
N GLU A 117 -2.06 10.31 0.44
CA GLU A 117 -2.88 9.28 1.08
C GLU A 117 -2.18 8.72 2.33
N TYR A 118 -2.95 8.51 3.40
CA TYR A 118 -2.49 7.75 4.55
C TYR A 118 -2.70 6.26 4.31
N GLY A 119 -1.61 5.51 4.32
CA GLY A 119 -1.61 4.05 4.24
C GLY A 119 -1.04 3.41 5.51
N ARG A 120 -1.77 2.48 6.14
CA ARG A 120 -1.27 1.76 7.31
C ARG A 120 -1.44 0.26 7.16
N PHE A 121 -0.36 -0.49 7.39
CA PHE A 121 -0.39 -1.94 7.51
C PHE A 121 -0.80 -2.37 8.91
N LEU A 122 -1.62 -3.42 9.00
CA LEU A 122 -2.26 -3.88 10.20
C LEU A 122 -2.15 -5.41 10.30
N PRO A 123 -2.14 -5.99 11.53
CA PRO A 123 -2.30 -7.44 11.68
C PRO A 123 -3.55 -7.94 10.95
N GLY A 124 -3.50 -9.15 10.41
CA GLY A 124 -4.63 -9.72 9.65
C GLY A 124 -5.92 -9.84 10.46
N ASP A 125 -5.79 -10.06 11.74
CA ASP A 125 -6.85 -10.28 12.75
C ASP A 125 -7.06 -9.07 13.69
N TRP A 126 -6.59 -7.89 13.31
CA TRP A 126 -6.57 -6.71 14.19
C TRP A 126 -7.90 -6.38 14.87
N ARG A 127 -9.06 -6.75 14.26
CA ARG A 127 -10.39 -6.54 14.87
C ARG A 127 -10.74 -7.54 15.94
N GLU A 128 -10.11 -8.71 15.93
CA GLU A 128 -10.36 -9.81 16.84
C GLU A 128 -9.50 -9.70 18.12
N ASP A 129 -8.31 -9.06 18.01
CA ASP A 129 -7.46 -8.72 19.14
C ASP A 129 -7.84 -7.35 19.72
N PRO A 130 -8.35 -7.26 20.95
CA PRO A 130 -8.73 -5.97 21.57
C PRO A 130 -7.57 -4.97 21.68
N ALA A 131 -6.34 -5.44 21.93
CA ALA A 131 -5.17 -4.56 22.03
C ALA A 131 -4.78 -3.99 20.67
N ALA A 132 -4.70 -4.83 19.64
CA ALA A 132 -4.43 -4.38 18.27
C ALA A 132 -5.53 -3.41 17.79
N ARG A 133 -6.79 -3.70 18.10
CA ARG A 133 -7.93 -2.86 17.74
C ARG A 133 -7.82 -1.47 18.37
N GLU A 134 -7.52 -1.36 19.67
CA GLU A 134 -7.34 -0.07 20.35
C GLU A 134 -6.23 0.76 19.70
N VAL A 135 -5.09 0.12 19.40
CA VAL A 135 -3.95 0.75 18.72
C VAL A 135 -4.36 1.30 17.36
N VAL A 136 -5.04 0.51 16.54
CA VAL A 136 -5.48 0.88 15.19
C VAL A 136 -6.52 2.00 15.25
N GLU A 137 -7.60 1.81 16.03
CA GLU A 137 -8.69 2.79 16.16
C GLU A 137 -8.19 4.14 16.66
N THR A 138 -7.20 4.17 17.56
CA THR A 138 -6.57 5.41 18.03
C THR A 138 -5.97 6.19 16.86
N ARG A 139 -5.17 5.54 15.98
CA ARG A 139 -4.55 6.20 14.83
C ARG A 139 -5.59 6.67 13.83
N LEU A 140 -6.58 5.83 13.50
CA LEU A 140 -7.65 6.18 12.58
C LEU A 140 -8.50 7.35 13.09
N ASN A 141 -8.79 7.42 14.40
CA ASN A 141 -9.51 8.53 15.01
C ASN A 141 -8.73 9.84 14.93
N ILE A 142 -7.41 9.82 15.08
CA ILE A 142 -6.56 11.01 14.92
C ILE A 142 -6.55 11.44 13.44
N MET A 143 -6.42 10.51 12.50
CA MET A 143 -6.52 10.81 11.07
C MET A 143 -7.87 11.42 10.72
N ALA A 144 -8.98 10.85 11.23
CA ALA A 144 -10.32 11.38 11.02
C ALA A 144 -10.48 12.80 11.63
N ALA A 145 -9.89 13.06 12.81
CA ALA A 145 -9.89 14.39 13.41
C ALA A 145 -9.12 15.44 12.58
N SER A 146 -8.13 15.02 11.80
CA SER A 146 -7.42 15.88 10.84
C SER A 146 -8.18 16.09 9.51
N GLY A 147 -9.38 15.50 9.38
CA GLY A 147 -10.22 15.59 8.19
C GLY A 147 -10.08 14.44 7.19
N ALA A 148 -9.27 13.42 7.50
CA ALA A 148 -9.18 12.24 6.63
C ALA A 148 -10.44 11.38 6.70
N THR A 149 -10.81 10.80 5.57
CA THR A 149 -11.93 9.86 5.45
C THR A 149 -11.44 8.50 4.97
N PRO A 150 -12.03 7.38 5.45
CA PRO A 150 -11.67 6.06 4.95
C PRO A 150 -11.90 5.97 3.44
N LEU A 151 -10.91 5.45 2.72
CA LEU A 151 -11.03 5.09 1.32
C LEU A 151 -11.32 3.60 1.19
N VAL A 152 -10.38 2.75 1.60
CA VAL A 152 -10.50 1.30 1.45
C VAL A 152 -9.69 0.56 2.52
N GLU A 153 -10.13 -0.66 2.84
CA GLU A 153 -9.31 -1.67 3.50
C GLU A 153 -8.91 -2.73 2.48
N ARG A 154 -7.63 -3.11 2.48
CA ARG A 154 -7.05 -4.07 1.55
C ARG A 154 -6.53 -5.31 2.26
N LEU A 155 -6.65 -6.46 1.61
CA LEU A 155 -5.99 -7.70 1.98
C LEU A 155 -4.59 -7.70 1.41
N ARG A 156 -3.58 -7.93 2.24
CA ARG A 156 -2.22 -8.21 1.81
C ARG A 156 -1.99 -9.72 1.83
N LEU A 157 -1.62 -10.25 0.69
CA LEU A 157 -1.63 -11.66 0.39
C LEU A 157 -0.22 -12.18 0.13
N GLU A 158 0.07 -13.40 0.53
CA GLU A 158 1.36 -14.03 0.33
C GLU A 158 1.20 -15.47 -0.14
N TRP A 159 1.94 -15.81 -1.17
CA TRP A 159 2.21 -17.18 -1.58
C TRP A 159 3.67 -17.54 -1.27
N ARG A 160 3.92 -18.80 -0.88
CA ARG A 160 5.27 -19.30 -0.57
C ARG A 160 5.57 -20.60 -1.28
N PRO A 161 6.86 -20.88 -1.59
CA PRO A 161 7.31 -22.17 -2.08
C PRO A 161 6.79 -23.33 -1.21
N GLY A 162 6.35 -24.40 -1.87
CA GLY A 162 5.67 -25.52 -1.22
C GLY A 162 4.15 -25.42 -1.21
N THR A 163 3.57 -24.26 -1.51
CA THR A 163 2.14 -24.16 -1.83
C THR A 163 1.90 -24.81 -3.20
N PRO A 164 0.89 -25.70 -3.35
CA PRO A 164 0.60 -26.32 -4.63
C PRO A 164 0.30 -25.28 -5.71
N LEU A 165 0.92 -25.43 -6.87
CA LEU A 165 0.57 -24.67 -8.07
C LEU A 165 -0.43 -25.48 -8.90
N ALA A 166 -1.43 -24.81 -9.44
CA ALA A 166 -2.35 -25.42 -10.39
C ALA A 166 -1.58 -25.85 -11.66
N GLU A 167 -2.06 -26.93 -12.30
CA GLU A 167 -1.56 -27.37 -13.60
C GLU A 167 -1.74 -26.24 -14.65
N PRO A 168 -0.91 -26.22 -15.70
CA PRO A 168 -1.09 -25.27 -16.80
C PRO A 168 -2.50 -25.34 -17.38
N SER A 169 -3.05 -24.17 -17.73
CA SER A 169 -4.39 -24.12 -18.32
C SER A 169 -4.48 -24.90 -19.64
N THR A 170 -5.58 -25.62 -19.84
CA THR A 170 -5.93 -26.22 -21.11
C THR A 170 -6.95 -25.40 -21.90
N ARG A 171 -7.41 -24.27 -21.32
CA ARG A 171 -8.42 -23.37 -21.89
C ARG A 171 -7.80 -22.09 -22.44
N LEU A 172 -6.63 -21.72 -21.89
CA LEU A 172 -5.95 -20.47 -22.20
C LEU A 172 -4.51 -20.76 -22.65
N ARG A 173 -4.09 -20.01 -23.66
CA ARG A 173 -2.70 -19.86 -24.06
C ARG A 173 -2.16 -18.54 -23.51
N PHE A 174 -0.91 -18.54 -23.10
CA PHE A 174 -0.26 -17.35 -22.56
C PHE A 174 0.90 -16.92 -23.47
N ARG A 175 0.96 -15.63 -23.77
CA ARG A 175 2.08 -15.03 -24.49
C ARG A 175 2.62 -13.80 -23.78
N PRO A 176 3.88 -13.41 -24.03
CA PRO A 176 4.43 -12.19 -23.48
C PRO A 176 3.63 -10.93 -23.89
N ALA A 177 3.41 -10.01 -22.92
CA ALA A 177 2.79 -8.70 -23.15
C ALA A 177 3.89 -7.67 -23.46
N THR A 178 4.45 -7.73 -24.67
CA THR A 178 5.59 -6.87 -25.08
C THR A 178 5.16 -5.57 -25.74
N ASP A 179 3.95 -5.50 -26.28
CA ASP A 179 3.39 -4.30 -26.89
C ASP A 179 2.71 -3.44 -25.81
N ARG A 180 3.28 -2.23 -25.57
CA ARG A 180 2.76 -1.26 -24.61
C ARG A 180 1.32 -0.85 -24.92
N GLU A 181 1.06 -0.57 -26.18
CA GLU A 181 -0.23 -0.04 -26.61
C GLU A 181 -1.34 -1.09 -26.48
N GLU A 182 -1.03 -2.34 -26.84
CA GLU A 182 -1.93 -3.46 -26.64
C GLU A 182 -2.25 -3.64 -25.15
N LEU A 183 -1.23 -3.67 -24.28
CA LEU A 183 -1.44 -3.87 -22.85
C LEU A 183 -2.28 -2.74 -22.24
N ILE A 184 -1.98 -1.48 -22.53
CA ILE A 184 -2.77 -0.34 -22.06
C ILE A 184 -4.23 -0.44 -22.54
N SER A 185 -4.46 -0.87 -23.79
CA SER A 185 -5.81 -1.07 -24.32
C SER A 185 -6.58 -2.15 -23.56
N LEU A 186 -5.92 -3.27 -23.20
CA LEU A 186 -6.53 -4.32 -22.39
C LEU A 186 -6.77 -3.85 -20.95
N MET A 187 -5.83 -3.10 -20.37
CA MET A 187 -5.99 -2.50 -19.05
C MET A 187 -7.19 -1.56 -19.02
N ALA A 188 -7.33 -0.67 -20.01
CA ALA A 188 -8.45 0.25 -20.11
C ALA A 188 -9.82 -0.47 -20.13
N LEU A 189 -9.90 -1.64 -20.78
CA LEU A 189 -11.11 -2.47 -20.75
C LEU A 189 -11.35 -3.11 -19.37
N VAL A 190 -10.27 -3.51 -18.68
CA VAL A 190 -10.38 -4.17 -17.36
C VAL A 190 -10.82 -3.19 -16.28
N VAL A 191 -10.37 -1.92 -16.31
CA VAL A 191 -10.76 -0.92 -15.31
C VAL A 191 -12.24 -0.56 -15.38
N GLU A 192 -12.89 -0.77 -16.52
CA GLU A 192 -14.34 -0.64 -16.63
C GLU A 192 -15.06 -1.64 -15.72
N GLY A 193 -15.81 -1.12 -14.73
CA GLY A 193 -16.49 -1.95 -13.73
C GLY A 193 -15.51 -2.60 -12.73
N SER A 194 -14.36 -2.00 -12.50
CA SER A 194 -13.41 -2.40 -11.46
C SER A 194 -14.06 -2.37 -10.07
N LEU A 195 -13.64 -3.32 -9.22
CA LEU A 195 -13.97 -3.36 -7.80
C LEU A 195 -12.82 -2.84 -6.93
N ASP A 196 -11.75 -2.33 -7.54
CA ASP A 196 -10.64 -1.64 -6.87
C ASP A 196 -11.04 -0.19 -6.61
N GLU A 197 -10.95 0.27 -5.35
CA GLU A 197 -11.46 1.57 -4.94
C GLU A 197 -10.59 2.72 -5.46
N HIS A 198 -9.26 2.53 -5.53
CA HIS A 198 -8.38 3.55 -6.12
C HIS A 198 -8.71 3.76 -7.60
N THR A 199 -8.86 2.68 -8.36
CA THR A 199 -9.32 2.75 -9.76
C THR A 199 -10.67 3.45 -9.89
N ARG A 200 -11.60 3.19 -8.98
CA ARG A 200 -12.93 3.83 -8.99
C ARG A 200 -12.87 5.32 -8.70
N GLU A 201 -12.01 5.75 -7.76
CA GLU A 201 -11.77 7.17 -7.49
C GLU A 201 -11.12 7.87 -8.70
N GLU A 202 -10.11 7.26 -9.32
CA GLU A 202 -9.47 7.77 -10.53
C GLU A 202 -10.50 7.99 -11.67
N LEU A 203 -11.41 7.05 -11.87
CA LEU A 203 -12.44 7.12 -12.91
C LEU A 203 -13.50 8.19 -12.65
N LEU A 204 -13.52 8.86 -11.50
CA LEU A 204 -14.34 10.06 -11.29
C LEU A 204 -13.84 11.27 -12.10
N THR A 205 -12.54 11.30 -12.42
CA THR A 205 -11.87 12.44 -13.07
C THR A 205 -11.13 12.07 -14.36
N MET A 206 -10.86 10.77 -14.57
CA MET A 206 -10.10 10.25 -15.71
C MET A 206 -10.94 9.28 -16.55
N THR A 207 -10.60 9.17 -17.83
CA THR A 207 -11.11 8.09 -18.67
C THR A 207 -10.41 6.78 -18.34
N PRO A 208 -11.02 5.59 -18.64
CA PRO A 208 -10.37 4.30 -18.44
C PRO A 208 -8.97 4.20 -19.11
N ARG A 209 -8.82 4.83 -20.26
CA ARG A 209 -7.55 4.89 -20.98
C ARG A 209 -6.49 5.69 -20.20
N GLN A 210 -6.86 6.86 -19.68
CA GLN A 210 -5.94 7.71 -18.90
C GLN A 210 -5.52 7.03 -17.60
N SER A 211 -6.44 6.36 -16.88
CA SER A 211 -6.10 5.58 -15.67
C SER A 211 -5.13 4.43 -16.00
N ALA A 212 -5.35 3.71 -17.11
CA ALA A 212 -4.46 2.65 -17.56
C ALA A 212 -3.06 3.17 -17.95
N GLU A 213 -2.98 4.32 -18.64
CA GLU A 213 -1.72 4.97 -19.00
C GLU A 213 -0.95 5.42 -17.76
N LEU A 214 -1.65 6.07 -16.81
CA LEU A 214 -1.06 6.54 -15.55
C LEU A 214 -0.45 5.37 -14.75
N MET A 215 -1.21 4.29 -14.56
CA MET A 215 -0.72 3.09 -13.87
C MET A 215 0.49 2.49 -14.56
N TYR A 216 0.48 2.42 -15.89
CA TYR A 216 1.61 1.92 -16.65
C TYR A 216 2.87 2.77 -16.45
N GLU A 217 2.74 4.09 -16.54
CA GLU A 217 3.85 5.06 -16.47
C GLU A 217 4.40 5.19 -15.04
N GLU A 218 3.52 5.31 -14.05
CA GLU A 218 3.94 5.54 -12.67
C GLU A 218 4.38 4.29 -11.93
N GLU A 219 3.83 3.13 -12.27
CA GLU A 219 4.16 1.89 -11.57
C GLU A 219 4.95 0.91 -12.45
N PHE A 220 4.41 0.52 -13.61
CA PHE A 220 5.00 -0.60 -14.37
C PHE A 220 6.34 -0.25 -15.01
N GLU A 221 6.57 1.01 -15.38
CA GLU A 221 7.89 1.44 -15.90
C GLU A 221 8.99 1.41 -14.83
N THR A 222 8.62 1.43 -13.54
CA THR A 222 9.58 1.32 -12.44
C THR A 222 10.09 -0.10 -12.20
N PHE A 223 9.39 -1.13 -12.72
CA PHE A 223 9.80 -2.51 -12.54
C PHE A 223 11.04 -2.84 -13.37
N THR A 224 12.02 -3.45 -12.70
CA THR A 224 13.30 -3.87 -13.32
C THR A 224 13.24 -5.29 -13.88
N THR A 225 12.14 -6.00 -13.69
CA THR A 225 11.95 -7.37 -14.17
C THR A 225 11.67 -7.40 -15.68
N PRO A 226 12.05 -8.50 -16.36
CA PRO A 226 11.84 -8.63 -17.80
C PRO A 226 10.38 -8.49 -18.19
N ARG A 227 10.12 -7.72 -19.25
CA ARG A 227 8.76 -7.55 -19.80
C ARG A 227 8.16 -8.87 -20.33
N GLU A 228 9.01 -9.82 -20.70
CA GLU A 228 8.63 -11.16 -21.11
C GLU A 228 7.94 -11.99 -20.01
N TRP A 229 8.04 -11.55 -18.75
CA TRP A 229 7.29 -12.17 -17.66
C TRP A 229 5.82 -11.80 -17.68
N TRP A 230 5.46 -10.66 -18.22
CA TRP A 230 4.08 -10.21 -18.32
C TRP A 230 3.34 -11.07 -19.35
N ARG A 231 2.13 -11.48 -19.05
CA ARG A 231 1.36 -12.41 -19.85
C ARG A 231 0.02 -11.84 -20.27
N ILE A 232 -0.27 -11.94 -21.58
CA ILE A 232 -1.63 -11.86 -22.11
C ILE A 232 -2.16 -13.28 -22.20
N ALA A 233 -3.37 -13.48 -21.66
CA ALA A 233 -4.12 -14.72 -21.75
C ALA A 233 -5.05 -14.65 -22.96
N GLU A 234 -5.02 -15.67 -23.81
CA GLU A 234 -5.86 -15.82 -25.00
C GLU A 234 -6.63 -17.13 -24.93
N LEU A 235 -7.80 -17.19 -25.53
CA LEU A 235 -8.48 -18.49 -25.73
C LEU A 235 -7.59 -19.43 -26.54
N GLU A 236 -7.50 -20.71 -26.12
CA GLU A 236 -6.73 -21.72 -26.83
C GLU A 236 -7.22 -21.86 -28.27
N GLU A 237 -8.55 -21.82 -28.47
CA GLU A 237 -9.16 -21.76 -29.76
C GLU A 237 -9.46 -20.31 -30.18
N GLY A 238 -8.91 -19.88 -31.31
CA GLY A 238 -9.19 -18.57 -31.91
C GLY A 238 -8.26 -17.44 -31.50
N GLY A 239 -7.50 -17.57 -30.39
CA GLY A 239 -6.51 -16.57 -29.97
C GLY A 239 -7.09 -15.24 -29.51
N GLU A 240 -8.38 -15.20 -29.13
CA GLU A 240 -9.03 -13.99 -28.60
C GLU A 240 -8.47 -13.65 -27.20
N PRO A 241 -8.04 -12.39 -26.93
CA PRO A 241 -7.62 -11.98 -25.59
C PRO A 241 -8.72 -12.11 -24.55
N VAL A 242 -8.40 -12.71 -23.41
CA VAL A 242 -9.30 -12.94 -22.27
C VAL A 242 -8.96 -12.07 -21.08
N GLY A 243 -7.67 -11.74 -20.93
CA GLY A 243 -7.14 -10.98 -19.81
C GLY A 243 -5.62 -10.97 -19.79
N PHE A 244 -5.06 -10.58 -18.67
CA PHE A 244 -3.60 -10.49 -18.51
C PHE A 244 -3.19 -10.62 -17.05
N VAL A 245 -1.88 -10.85 -16.82
CA VAL A 245 -1.23 -10.78 -15.51
C VAL A 245 0.16 -10.16 -15.63
N ILE A 246 0.51 -9.34 -14.65
CA ILE A 246 1.79 -8.63 -14.54
C ILE A 246 2.55 -9.18 -13.34
N PRO A 247 3.26 -10.31 -13.47
CA PRO A 247 4.22 -10.75 -12.48
C PRO A 247 5.47 -9.89 -12.61
N ALA A 248 5.89 -9.30 -11.48
CA ALA A 248 7.01 -8.35 -11.46
C ALA A 248 7.76 -8.39 -10.13
N ARG A 249 8.76 -7.54 -9.98
CA ARG A 249 9.40 -7.24 -8.72
C ARG A 249 9.41 -5.73 -8.53
N ASN A 250 8.81 -5.29 -7.44
CA ASN A 250 8.94 -3.91 -6.97
C ASN A 250 10.21 -3.77 -6.10
N SER A 251 10.42 -2.59 -5.48
CA SER A 251 11.61 -2.32 -4.65
C SER A 251 11.79 -3.29 -3.49
N TYR A 252 10.72 -3.96 -3.03
CA TYR A 252 10.70 -4.74 -1.79
C TYR A 252 10.46 -6.24 -2.03
N ASN A 253 9.58 -6.59 -2.96
CA ASN A 253 9.11 -7.98 -3.11
C ASN A 253 8.85 -8.38 -4.57
N PRO A 254 8.92 -9.70 -4.89
CA PRO A 254 8.22 -10.26 -6.03
C PRO A 254 6.71 -10.12 -5.83
N VAL A 255 5.99 -9.65 -6.86
CA VAL A 255 4.57 -9.30 -6.74
C VAL A 255 3.76 -9.78 -7.95
N ILE A 256 2.51 -10.14 -7.73
CA ILE A 256 1.47 -10.04 -8.77
C ILE A 256 1.01 -8.57 -8.74
N ALA A 257 1.61 -7.75 -9.61
CA ALA A 257 1.39 -6.32 -9.60
C ALA A 257 -0.02 -5.95 -10.07
N TYR A 258 -0.46 -6.58 -11.17
CA TYR A 258 -1.80 -6.38 -11.70
C TYR A 258 -2.28 -7.64 -12.44
N LEU A 259 -3.57 -7.90 -12.40
CA LEU A 259 -4.20 -8.93 -13.21
C LEU A 259 -5.67 -8.60 -13.45
N GLY A 260 -6.20 -9.05 -14.57
CA GLY A 260 -7.60 -8.83 -14.87
C GLY A 260 -8.14 -9.73 -15.95
N VAL A 261 -9.46 -9.92 -15.91
CA VAL A 261 -10.24 -10.59 -16.94
C VAL A 261 -11.07 -9.55 -17.66
N LEU A 262 -11.02 -9.55 -18.99
CA LEU A 262 -11.82 -8.65 -19.83
C LEU A 262 -13.32 -8.82 -19.56
N PRO A 263 -14.12 -7.73 -19.59
CA PRO A 263 -15.55 -7.78 -19.24
C PRO A 263 -16.33 -8.88 -19.94
N ALA A 264 -16.09 -9.10 -21.24
CA ALA A 264 -16.76 -10.13 -22.04
C ALA A 264 -16.50 -11.59 -21.58
N HIS A 265 -15.43 -11.80 -20.80
CA HIS A 265 -14.98 -13.11 -20.34
C HIS A 265 -15.13 -13.33 -18.83
N ARG A 266 -15.63 -12.33 -18.08
CA ARG A 266 -15.86 -12.45 -16.63
C ARG A 266 -16.89 -13.54 -16.31
N GLY A 267 -16.83 -14.09 -15.09
CA GLY A 267 -17.76 -15.09 -14.59
C GLY A 267 -17.50 -16.52 -15.11
N ARG A 268 -16.44 -16.76 -15.88
CA ARG A 268 -16.10 -18.08 -16.45
C ARG A 268 -14.92 -18.76 -15.75
N GLY A 269 -14.43 -18.19 -14.66
CA GLY A 269 -13.32 -18.74 -13.86
C GLY A 269 -11.92 -18.57 -14.47
N TYR A 270 -11.76 -17.79 -15.54
CA TYR A 270 -10.45 -17.55 -16.16
C TYR A 270 -9.45 -16.86 -15.25
N ILE A 271 -9.91 -16.14 -14.22
CA ILE A 271 -9.03 -15.51 -13.27
C ILE A 271 -8.12 -16.50 -12.55
N ASP A 272 -8.58 -17.73 -12.31
CA ASP A 272 -7.80 -18.76 -11.63
C ASP A 272 -6.63 -19.22 -12.51
N ASP A 273 -6.86 -19.41 -13.82
CA ASP A 273 -5.80 -19.77 -14.78
C ASP A 273 -4.77 -18.63 -14.93
N ILE A 274 -5.25 -17.38 -15.01
CA ILE A 274 -4.42 -16.18 -15.18
C ILE A 274 -3.54 -15.95 -13.93
N LEU A 275 -4.12 -16.09 -12.75
CA LEU A 275 -3.37 -15.96 -11.50
C LEU A 275 -2.35 -17.11 -11.34
N ALA A 276 -2.73 -18.34 -11.70
CA ALA A 276 -1.83 -19.49 -11.64
C ALA A 276 -0.62 -19.31 -12.55
N GLU A 277 -0.81 -18.77 -13.76
CA GLU A 277 0.30 -18.47 -14.68
C GLU A 277 1.24 -17.40 -14.11
N GLY A 278 0.70 -16.28 -13.61
CA GLY A 278 1.52 -15.24 -12.99
C GLY A 278 2.32 -15.74 -11.78
N THR A 279 1.69 -16.58 -10.95
CA THR A 279 2.35 -17.24 -9.81
C THR A 279 3.46 -18.17 -10.27
N ARG A 280 3.23 -18.97 -11.35
CA ARG A 280 4.22 -19.88 -11.94
C ARG A 280 5.44 -19.12 -12.43
N VAL A 281 5.25 -18.05 -13.20
CA VAL A 281 6.36 -17.21 -13.70
C VAL A 281 7.28 -16.75 -12.58
N LEU A 282 6.73 -16.31 -11.45
CA LEU A 282 7.53 -15.88 -10.31
C LEU A 282 8.12 -17.06 -9.52
N ALA A 283 7.38 -18.15 -9.35
CA ALA A 283 7.85 -19.33 -8.64
C ALA A 283 9.07 -19.98 -9.33
N GLU A 284 9.14 -19.95 -10.66
CA GLU A 284 10.29 -20.41 -11.45
C GLU A 284 11.57 -19.58 -11.24
N GLN A 285 11.47 -18.44 -10.55
CA GLN A 285 12.61 -17.59 -10.21
C GLN A 285 13.18 -17.87 -8.80
N ASP A 286 12.82 -18.98 -8.17
CA ASP A 286 13.26 -19.39 -6.83
C ASP A 286 13.04 -18.29 -5.77
N VAL A 287 11.95 -17.54 -5.89
CA VAL A 287 11.64 -16.47 -4.94
C VAL A 287 11.17 -17.02 -3.59
N PRO A 288 11.52 -16.40 -2.45
CA PRO A 288 11.14 -16.89 -1.13
C PRO A 288 9.65 -16.68 -0.82
N ARG A 289 8.98 -15.83 -1.59
CA ARG A 289 7.56 -15.50 -1.47
C ARG A 289 7.09 -14.69 -2.67
N ILE A 290 5.79 -14.65 -2.89
CA ILE A 290 5.11 -13.76 -3.85
C ILE A 290 4.06 -12.97 -3.08
N ARG A 291 4.07 -11.65 -3.24
CA ARG A 291 3.11 -10.74 -2.62
C ARG A 291 2.03 -10.32 -3.59
N ALA A 292 0.86 -10.03 -3.06
CA ALA A 292 -0.25 -9.43 -3.79
C ALA A 292 -1.12 -8.62 -2.83
N ALA A 293 -1.96 -7.76 -3.37
CA ALA A 293 -3.00 -7.08 -2.60
C ALA A 293 -4.30 -7.04 -3.41
N THR A 294 -5.41 -7.01 -2.69
CA THR A 294 -6.73 -6.73 -3.27
C THR A 294 -7.61 -6.07 -2.24
N ASP A 295 -8.57 -5.31 -2.67
CA ASP A 295 -9.50 -4.63 -1.76
C ASP A 295 -10.39 -5.65 -1.05
N LEU A 296 -10.66 -5.41 0.24
CA LEU A 296 -11.54 -6.27 1.03
C LEU A 296 -12.92 -6.44 0.39
N PRO A 297 -13.56 -5.41 -0.19
CA PRO A 297 -14.82 -5.57 -0.93
C PRO A 297 -14.70 -6.32 -2.27
N ASN A 298 -13.49 -6.51 -2.81
CA ASN A 298 -13.29 -7.27 -4.04
C ASN A 298 -13.30 -8.78 -3.76
N VAL A 299 -14.44 -9.27 -3.29
CA VAL A 299 -14.65 -10.67 -2.88
C VAL A 299 -14.29 -11.68 -4.00
N PRO A 300 -14.62 -11.45 -5.29
CA PRO A 300 -14.23 -12.36 -6.35
C PRO A 300 -12.72 -12.56 -6.45
N MET A 301 -11.93 -11.47 -6.35
CA MET A 301 -10.47 -11.53 -6.42
C MET A 301 -9.89 -12.16 -5.15
N ALA A 302 -10.37 -11.79 -3.96
CA ALA A 302 -9.95 -12.39 -2.71
C ALA A 302 -10.14 -13.92 -2.72
N ASN A 303 -11.28 -14.40 -3.24
CA ASN A 303 -11.56 -15.82 -3.39
C ASN A 303 -10.65 -16.51 -4.44
N ALA A 304 -10.26 -15.82 -5.51
CA ALA A 304 -9.32 -16.36 -6.49
C ALA A 304 -7.94 -16.55 -5.88
N PHE A 305 -7.44 -15.57 -5.15
CA PHE A 305 -6.19 -15.69 -4.40
C PHE A 305 -6.22 -16.83 -3.37
N ALA A 306 -7.32 -16.97 -2.63
CA ALA A 306 -7.47 -18.06 -1.64
C ALA A 306 -7.43 -19.45 -2.33
N ARG A 307 -8.10 -19.62 -3.48
CA ARG A 307 -8.05 -20.87 -4.26
C ARG A 307 -6.64 -21.15 -4.80
N ALA A 308 -5.88 -20.12 -5.14
CA ALA A 308 -4.49 -20.24 -5.58
C ALA A 308 -3.50 -20.47 -4.41
N GLY A 309 -3.99 -20.59 -3.18
CA GLY A 309 -3.18 -20.87 -1.99
C GLY A 309 -2.47 -19.67 -1.39
N TYR A 310 -2.83 -18.45 -1.80
CA TYR A 310 -2.37 -17.25 -1.11
C TYR A 310 -3.05 -17.12 0.26
N VAL A 311 -2.30 -16.73 1.27
CA VAL A 311 -2.80 -16.46 2.62
C VAL A 311 -2.80 -14.96 2.91
N VAL A 312 -3.80 -14.50 3.62
CA VAL A 312 -3.81 -13.12 4.16
C VAL A 312 -2.83 -13.10 5.34
N PHE A 313 -1.73 -12.38 5.19
CA PHE A 313 -0.73 -12.25 6.25
C PHE A 313 -0.82 -10.91 6.98
N GLU A 314 -1.43 -9.92 6.33
CA GLU A 314 -1.59 -8.56 6.81
C GLU A 314 -2.81 -7.90 6.13
N ARG A 315 -3.22 -6.75 6.65
CA ARG A 315 -4.18 -5.86 5.99
C ARG A 315 -3.56 -4.49 5.79
N ALA A 316 -4.17 -3.65 4.98
CA ALA A 316 -3.86 -2.23 4.87
C ALA A 316 -5.15 -1.43 4.96
N ILE A 317 -5.10 -0.27 5.63
CA ILE A 317 -6.17 0.73 5.58
C ILE A 317 -5.61 1.97 4.89
N ASN A 318 -6.40 2.50 3.97
CA ASN A 318 -6.11 3.71 3.23
C ASN A 318 -7.14 4.78 3.59
N MET A 319 -6.67 6.01 3.85
CA MET A 319 -7.52 7.17 4.13
C MET A 319 -7.04 8.37 3.31
N VAL A 320 -7.99 9.22 2.89
CA VAL A 320 -7.75 10.38 2.03
C VAL A 320 -8.35 11.66 2.62
N TRP A 321 -7.78 12.81 2.27
CA TRP A 321 -8.33 14.12 2.56
C TRP A 321 -8.97 14.66 1.28
N LYS A 322 -10.30 14.81 1.31
CA LYS A 322 -11.11 15.35 0.19
C LYS A 322 -11.52 16.79 0.45
#